data_d5263ed87f1c176c64cb8e3ccbdcf916
#
_entry.id   d5263ed87f1c176c64cb8e3ccbdcf916
#
_cell.length_a   1.000
_cell.length_b   1.000
_cell.length_c   1.000
_cell.angle_alpha   90.00
_cell.angle_beta   90.00
_cell.angle_gamma   90.00
#
_symmetry.space_group_name_H-M   'P 1'
#
loop_
_entity.id
_entity.type
_entity.pdbx_description
1 polymer ?
#
loop_
_entity_poly.entity_id
_entity_poly.type
_entity_poly.pdbx_seq_one_letter_code
_entity_poly.pdbx_strand_id
1 'polypeptide(L)'
;PTRKPCTGMLTKYLESEEYDLANSFVIGDRSTDVELAKNLGCKAILLQKNEEELRGKNLEDICVLATTDWDKITEFLFAGERMAQVQRTTKETDISVSLNLDGTGKCDITTDLGFFNHMLEQIGKHAGIDLVIHVKGDLDVDEHHTIEDTAIALGECLYKALGDKRGIERYGYCLPMDDCLCQVCLDFGGRPWLVWNAEFKREKIGDMPTEMFLHFFKSLSDSAKMNLNIKAEGENEHHKIEGIFKALARAIKMAIKRDIYKYEVPSSKGRL
;
A
#
# COMPACT_ATOMS: atom_id res chain seq x y z
N PRO A 1 -7.71 13.60 41.10
CA PRO A 1 -7.42 13.00 39.79
C PRO A 1 -8.01 13.74 38.60
N THR A 2 -7.78 15.07 38.54
CA THR A 2 -8.27 15.93 37.44
C THR A 2 -7.13 16.39 36.53
N ARG A 3 -5.86 16.07 36.87
CA ARG A 3 -4.69 16.43 36.08
C ARG A 3 -4.27 15.23 35.19
N LYS A 4 -3.88 15.48 33.93
CA LYS A 4 -3.29 14.49 33.04
C LYS A 4 -2.18 13.68 33.74
N PRO A 5 -2.13 12.36 33.56
CA PRO A 5 -2.90 11.50 32.66
C PRO A 5 -4.24 10.98 33.21
N CYS A 6 -4.77 11.53 34.30
CA CYS A 6 -6.03 11.09 34.89
C CYS A 6 -7.24 11.59 34.09
N THR A 7 -8.30 10.77 34.04
CA THR A 7 -9.52 10.98 33.24
C THR A 7 -10.66 11.68 33.97
N GLY A 8 -10.45 12.11 35.22
CA GLY A 8 -11.53 12.60 36.10
C GLY A 8 -12.30 13.81 35.58
N MET A 9 -11.77 14.60 34.63
CA MET A 9 -12.52 15.68 33.95
C MET A 9 -13.22 15.23 32.67
N LEU A 10 -13.04 13.97 32.25
CA LEU A 10 -13.50 13.42 31.00
C LEU A 10 -14.49 12.25 31.18
N THR A 11 -15.02 12.08 32.42
CA THR A 11 -15.97 11.01 32.76
C THR A 11 -17.21 11.04 31.89
N LYS A 12 -17.68 12.21 31.47
CA LYS A 12 -18.79 12.37 30.52
C LYS A 12 -18.55 11.61 29.22
N TYR A 13 -17.31 11.58 28.69
CA TYR A 13 -16.97 10.91 27.46
C TYR A 13 -16.78 9.39 27.64
N LEU A 14 -16.35 8.96 28.84
CA LEU A 14 -16.18 7.56 29.20
C LEU A 14 -17.51 6.84 29.49
N GLU A 15 -18.48 7.57 30.02
CA GLU A 15 -19.79 7.03 30.47
C GLU A 15 -20.86 7.12 29.38
N SER A 16 -20.59 7.82 28.27
CA SER A 16 -21.53 8.00 27.16
C SER A 16 -21.23 7.09 26.00
N GLU A 17 -22.25 6.39 25.49
CA GLU A 17 -22.18 5.61 24.26
C GLU A 17 -22.24 6.48 22.98
N GLU A 18 -22.38 7.82 23.14
CA GLU A 18 -22.44 8.75 22.01
C GLU A 18 -21.08 9.01 21.36
N TYR A 19 -19.97 8.66 22.04
CA TYR A 19 -18.61 8.96 21.58
C TYR A 19 -17.86 7.66 21.23
N ASP A 20 -17.34 7.60 20.01
CA ASP A 20 -16.48 6.51 19.57
C ASP A 20 -15.04 6.76 20.05
N LEU A 21 -14.74 6.36 21.28
CA LEU A 21 -13.43 6.55 21.90
C LEU A 21 -12.34 5.75 21.17
N ALA A 22 -12.67 4.57 20.63
CA ALA A 22 -11.69 3.73 19.93
C ALA A 22 -11.14 4.39 18.65
N ASN A 23 -11.97 5.22 17.98
CA ASN A 23 -11.60 6.01 16.81
C ASN A 23 -11.35 7.50 17.13
N SER A 24 -11.22 7.85 18.40
CA SER A 24 -10.90 9.20 18.85
C SER A 24 -9.41 9.37 19.14
N PHE A 25 -8.96 10.63 19.13
CA PHE A 25 -7.55 10.95 19.31
C PHE A 25 -7.35 12.00 20.39
N VAL A 26 -6.29 11.82 21.20
CA VAL A 26 -5.73 12.89 22.04
C VAL A 26 -4.54 13.49 21.32
N ILE A 27 -4.56 14.79 21.08
CA ILE A 27 -3.46 15.53 20.47
C ILE A 27 -2.76 16.37 21.55
N GLY A 28 -1.47 16.18 21.76
CA GLY A 28 -0.73 16.89 22.80
C GLY A 28 0.79 16.81 22.62
N ASP A 29 1.50 17.61 23.41
CA ASP A 29 2.95 17.82 23.28
C ASP A 29 3.80 17.03 24.29
N ARG A 30 3.16 16.22 25.16
CA ARG A 30 3.84 15.52 26.26
C ARG A 30 3.48 14.04 26.30
N SER A 31 4.36 13.22 26.84
CA SER A 31 4.07 11.80 27.10
C SER A 31 2.82 11.60 28.00
N THR A 32 2.51 12.55 28.89
CA THR A 32 1.28 12.50 29.70
C THR A 32 -0.01 12.66 28.89
N ASP A 33 0.05 13.21 27.68
CA ASP A 33 -1.09 13.26 26.76
C ASP A 33 -1.30 11.88 26.11
N VAL A 34 -0.22 11.18 25.79
CA VAL A 34 -0.26 9.81 25.28
C VAL A 34 -0.76 8.84 26.37
N GLU A 35 -0.31 9.03 27.62
CA GLU A 35 -0.84 8.27 28.77
C GLU A 35 -2.35 8.54 28.99
N LEU A 36 -2.80 9.79 28.81
CA LEU A 36 -4.21 10.14 28.86
C LEU A 36 -5.02 9.42 27.79
N ALA A 37 -4.50 9.37 26.55
CA ALA A 37 -5.15 8.63 25.47
C ALA A 37 -5.30 7.14 25.81
N LYS A 38 -4.25 6.53 26.34
CA LYS A 38 -4.28 5.14 26.83
C LYS A 38 -5.38 4.92 27.88
N ASN A 39 -5.47 5.83 28.87
CA ASN A 39 -6.44 5.75 29.95
C ASN A 39 -7.89 5.99 29.47
N LEU A 40 -8.08 6.67 28.35
CA LEU A 40 -9.38 6.89 27.70
C LEU A 40 -9.76 5.76 26.72
N GLY A 41 -8.83 4.88 26.37
CA GLY A 41 -9.03 3.89 25.30
C GLY A 41 -8.97 4.50 23.90
N CYS A 42 -8.31 5.68 23.75
CA CYS A 42 -8.11 6.40 22.50
C CYS A 42 -6.70 6.15 21.94
N LYS A 43 -6.45 6.63 20.72
CA LYS A 43 -5.11 6.81 20.17
C LYS A 43 -4.56 8.21 20.45
N ALA A 44 -3.25 8.40 20.30
CA ALA A 44 -2.60 9.68 20.52
C ALA A 44 -1.83 10.18 19.30
N ILE A 45 -1.84 11.50 19.10
CA ILE A 45 -0.95 12.20 18.17
C ILE A 45 -0.03 13.09 19.04
N LEU A 46 1.28 12.84 18.95
CA LEU A 46 2.28 13.57 19.73
C LEU A 46 2.84 14.74 18.91
N LEU A 47 2.68 15.97 19.45
CA LEU A 47 3.19 17.20 18.82
C LEU A 47 4.70 17.36 19.06
N GLN A 48 5.48 16.39 18.63
CA GLN A 48 6.93 16.35 18.70
C GLN A 48 7.53 15.78 17.39
N LYS A 49 8.83 16.04 17.16
CA LYS A 49 9.51 15.57 15.93
C LYS A 49 9.75 14.06 15.91
N ASN A 50 9.75 13.42 17.08
CA ASN A 50 10.00 11.98 17.23
C ASN A 50 9.31 11.45 18.50
N GLU A 51 9.37 10.14 18.69
CA GLU A 51 8.75 9.40 19.80
C GLU A 51 9.76 9.06 20.91
N GLU A 52 10.90 9.75 21.00
CA GLU A 52 11.97 9.38 21.95
C GLU A 52 11.49 9.40 23.42
N GLU A 53 10.60 10.32 23.78
CA GLU A 53 10.03 10.41 25.13
C GLU A 53 9.12 9.23 25.51
N LEU A 54 8.67 8.43 24.53
CA LEU A 54 7.77 7.29 24.73
C LEU A 54 8.53 5.98 24.96
N ARG A 55 9.82 5.94 24.61
CA ARG A 55 10.64 4.72 24.69
C ARG A 55 10.65 4.16 26.11
N GLY A 56 10.34 2.88 26.23
CA GLY A 56 10.32 2.15 27.50
C GLY A 56 9.14 2.46 28.41
N LYS A 57 8.12 3.22 27.96
CA LYS A 57 6.93 3.53 28.74
C LYS A 57 5.70 2.67 28.36
N ASN A 58 5.83 1.74 27.42
CA ASN A 58 4.72 0.98 26.85
C ASN A 58 3.59 1.87 26.30
N LEU A 59 3.99 2.93 25.59
CA LEU A 59 3.09 3.93 24.98
C LEU A 59 3.25 3.98 23.45
N GLU A 60 4.20 3.24 22.89
CA GLU A 60 4.51 3.22 21.47
C GLU A 60 3.30 2.78 20.63
N ASP A 61 2.52 1.80 21.10
CA ASP A 61 1.31 1.31 20.43
C ASP A 61 0.12 2.27 20.51
N ILE A 62 0.19 3.29 21.38
CA ILE A 62 -0.86 4.28 21.57
C ILE A 62 -0.61 5.52 20.70
N CYS A 63 0.66 5.90 20.51
CA CYS A 63 1.04 7.00 19.65
C CYS A 63 1.03 6.55 18.18
N VAL A 64 0.10 7.07 17.40
CA VAL A 64 -0.06 6.71 15.99
C VAL A 64 0.63 7.68 15.04
N LEU A 65 0.98 8.87 15.53
CA LEU A 65 1.70 9.88 14.76
C LEU A 65 2.46 10.81 15.72
N ALA A 66 3.75 11.04 15.40
CA ALA A 66 4.57 12.07 16.06
C ALA A 66 5.00 13.09 15.01
N THR A 67 4.50 14.32 15.11
CA THR A 67 4.83 15.40 14.18
C THR A 67 4.44 16.75 14.77
N THR A 68 5.15 17.80 14.40
CA THR A 68 4.79 19.20 14.69
C THR A 68 4.07 19.88 13.53
N ASP A 69 3.87 19.15 12.43
CA ASP A 69 3.27 19.61 11.19
C ASP A 69 1.75 19.35 11.23
N TRP A 70 0.95 20.40 11.29
CA TRP A 70 -0.51 20.31 11.33
C TRP A 70 -1.13 19.84 10.02
N ASP A 71 -0.45 20.04 8.87
CA ASP A 71 -0.92 19.52 7.60
C ASP A 71 -0.87 17.98 7.62
N LYS A 72 0.20 17.40 8.17
CA LYS A 72 0.30 15.94 8.37
C LYS A 72 -0.73 15.40 9.36
N ILE A 73 -1.02 16.13 10.43
CA ILE A 73 -2.08 15.76 11.38
C ILE A 73 -3.43 15.76 10.68
N THR A 74 -3.70 16.81 9.92
CA THR A 74 -4.93 16.93 9.15
C THR A 74 -5.05 15.79 8.13
N GLU A 75 -3.98 15.53 7.39
CA GLU A 75 -3.91 14.42 6.44
C GLU A 75 -4.22 13.07 7.13
N PHE A 76 -3.57 12.81 8.26
CA PHE A 76 -3.78 11.59 9.03
C PHE A 76 -5.23 11.44 9.51
N LEU A 77 -5.81 12.50 10.13
CA LEU A 77 -7.15 12.45 10.69
C LEU A 77 -8.27 12.34 9.64
N PHE A 78 -8.10 13.01 8.50
CA PHE A 78 -9.10 12.97 7.42
C PHE A 78 -8.94 11.77 6.49
N ALA A 79 -7.71 11.36 6.28
CA ALA A 79 -7.42 10.36 5.27
C ALA A 79 -7.39 8.92 5.80
N GLY A 80 -7.27 8.72 7.13
CA GLY A 80 -7.07 7.41 7.75
C GLY A 80 -5.78 6.73 7.31
N GLU A 81 -5.47 5.60 7.92
CA GLU A 81 -4.35 4.74 7.50
C GLU A 81 -4.70 4.01 6.21
N ARG A 82 -3.80 4.07 5.20
CA ARG A 82 -3.92 3.30 3.96
C ARG A 82 -3.05 2.06 4.02
N MET A 83 -3.33 1.23 5.02
CA MET A 83 -2.65 -0.04 5.24
C MET A 83 -3.62 -1.20 5.03
N ALA A 84 -3.11 -2.30 4.51
CA ALA A 84 -3.86 -3.54 4.40
C ALA A 84 -2.95 -4.75 4.55
N GLN A 85 -3.57 -5.85 4.96
CA GLN A 85 -2.95 -7.16 4.99
C GLN A 85 -3.90 -8.20 4.36
N VAL A 86 -3.32 -9.12 3.61
CA VAL A 86 -4.01 -10.25 2.98
C VAL A 86 -3.22 -11.52 3.26
N GLN A 87 -3.92 -12.53 3.73
CA GLN A 87 -3.44 -13.91 3.78
C GLN A 87 -4.24 -14.71 2.76
N ARG A 88 -3.55 -15.42 1.85
CA ARG A 88 -4.14 -16.30 0.87
C ARG A 88 -3.47 -17.66 0.94
N THR A 89 -4.24 -18.67 1.32
CA THR A 89 -3.77 -20.05 1.42
C THR A 89 -4.62 -20.93 0.52
N THR A 90 -3.97 -21.67 -0.37
CA THR A 90 -4.57 -22.69 -1.22
C THR A 90 -3.93 -24.04 -0.93
N LYS A 91 -4.12 -25.05 -1.77
CA LYS A 91 -3.37 -26.31 -1.68
C LYS A 91 -1.97 -26.18 -2.29
N GLU A 92 -1.76 -25.19 -3.14
CA GLU A 92 -0.54 -24.97 -3.93
C GLU A 92 0.32 -23.86 -3.35
N THR A 93 -0.30 -22.86 -2.68
CA THR A 93 0.41 -21.67 -2.20
C THR A 93 -0.02 -21.25 -0.80
N ASP A 94 0.91 -20.67 -0.03
CA ASP A 94 0.64 -19.93 1.22
C ASP A 94 1.31 -18.57 1.13
N ILE A 95 0.49 -17.50 1.10
CA ILE A 95 0.91 -16.16 0.73
C ILE A 95 0.44 -15.16 1.78
N SER A 96 1.38 -14.36 2.28
CA SER A 96 1.10 -13.20 3.13
C SER A 96 1.56 -11.93 2.42
N VAL A 97 0.67 -10.97 2.29
CA VAL A 97 0.96 -9.64 1.74
C VAL A 97 0.52 -8.59 2.74
N SER A 98 1.42 -7.65 3.08
CA SER A 98 1.11 -6.44 3.83
C SER A 98 1.66 -5.23 3.09
N LEU A 99 0.88 -4.17 2.98
CA LEU A 99 1.35 -2.93 2.37
C LEU A 99 0.85 -1.69 3.10
N ASN A 100 1.65 -0.63 3.01
CA ASN A 100 1.29 0.72 3.44
C ASN A 100 1.48 1.68 2.26
N LEU A 101 0.39 2.28 1.78
CA LEU A 101 0.43 3.23 0.66
C LEU A 101 1.11 4.55 1.01
N ASP A 102 1.17 4.90 2.30
CA ASP A 102 1.84 6.09 2.83
C ASP A 102 3.24 5.78 3.38
N GLY A 103 3.85 4.70 2.88
CA GLY A 103 5.16 4.22 3.27
C GLY A 103 6.34 5.01 2.71
N THR A 104 7.52 4.44 2.84
CA THR A 104 8.80 5.03 2.44
C THR A 104 9.55 4.22 1.37
N GLY A 105 8.97 3.12 0.90
CA GLY A 105 9.57 2.21 -0.08
C GLY A 105 10.37 1.06 0.57
N LYS A 106 10.10 0.74 1.83
CA LYS A 106 10.68 -0.44 2.48
C LYS A 106 10.07 -1.71 1.91
N CYS A 107 10.92 -2.67 1.56
CA CYS A 107 10.50 -3.96 1.01
C CYS A 107 11.09 -5.10 1.80
N ASP A 108 10.27 -6.12 2.08
CA ASP A 108 10.67 -7.42 2.62
C ASP A 108 9.93 -8.50 1.81
N ILE A 109 10.64 -9.09 0.84
CA ILE A 109 10.00 -9.93 -0.20
C ILE A 109 10.72 -11.27 -0.32
N THR A 110 9.97 -12.34 -0.20
CA THR A 110 10.45 -13.72 -0.32
C THR A 110 9.42 -14.56 -1.07
N THR A 111 9.78 -15.05 -2.27
CA THR A 111 8.94 -15.92 -3.11
C THR A 111 9.66 -17.18 -3.60
N ASP A 112 10.91 -17.39 -3.16
CA ASP A 112 11.83 -18.42 -3.66
C ASP A 112 12.16 -18.29 -5.17
N LEU A 113 11.71 -17.23 -5.84
CA LEU A 113 12.04 -16.85 -7.22
C LEU A 113 12.82 -15.53 -7.18
N GLY A 114 14.14 -15.60 -7.41
CA GLY A 114 15.04 -14.46 -7.22
C GLY A 114 14.72 -13.27 -8.13
N PHE A 115 14.44 -13.54 -9.40
CA PHE A 115 14.08 -12.50 -10.36
C PHE A 115 12.71 -11.91 -10.05
N PHE A 116 11.75 -12.72 -9.64
CA PHE A 116 10.43 -12.24 -9.24
C PHE A 116 10.48 -11.36 -7.98
N ASN A 117 11.28 -11.74 -6.97
CA ASN A 117 11.55 -10.89 -5.81
C ASN A 117 12.04 -9.51 -6.24
N HIS A 118 13.03 -9.47 -7.15
CA HIS A 118 13.57 -8.23 -7.69
C HIS A 118 12.49 -7.38 -8.40
N MET A 119 11.60 -8.01 -9.17
CA MET A 119 10.49 -7.30 -9.83
C MET A 119 9.49 -6.72 -8.84
N LEU A 120 9.10 -7.46 -7.81
CA LEU A 120 8.20 -6.98 -6.76
C LEU A 120 8.82 -5.83 -5.93
N GLU A 121 10.14 -5.88 -5.68
CA GLU A 121 10.87 -4.78 -5.05
C GLU A 121 10.79 -3.48 -5.87
N GLN A 122 10.77 -3.56 -7.21
CA GLN A 122 10.60 -2.37 -8.04
C GLN A 122 9.27 -1.68 -7.74
N ILE A 123 8.19 -2.47 -7.48
CA ILE A 123 6.89 -1.92 -7.13
C ILE A 123 7.01 -1.11 -5.82
N GLY A 124 7.47 -1.71 -4.73
CA GLY A 124 7.58 -1.04 -3.44
C GLY A 124 8.45 0.22 -3.49
N LYS A 125 9.69 0.07 -3.97
CA LYS A 125 10.68 1.15 -4.02
C LYS A 125 10.25 2.34 -4.88
N HIS A 126 9.80 2.09 -6.11
CA HIS A 126 9.47 3.16 -7.04
C HIS A 126 8.08 3.77 -6.81
N ALA A 127 7.13 3.03 -6.25
CA ALA A 127 5.87 3.60 -5.78
C ALA A 127 6.05 4.38 -4.46
N GLY A 128 7.10 4.07 -3.68
CA GLY A 128 7.33 4.67 -2.37
C GLY A 128 6.37 4.11 -1.31
N ILE A 129 5.86 2.89 -1.52
CA ILE A 129 5.01 2.15 -0.58
C ILE A 129 5.86 1.16 0.22
N ASP A 130 5.49 0.91 1.48
CA ASP A 130 6.11 -0.19 2.22
C ASP A 130 5.40 -1.49 1.83
N LEU A 131 6.16 -2.53 1.50
CA LEU A 131 5.65 -3.77 0.93
C LEU A 131 6.34 -4.98 1.55
N VAL A 132 5.54 -5.84 2.19
CA VAL A 132 5.99 -7.13 2.72
C VAL A 132 5.25 -8.23 1.97
N ILE A 133 5.97 -9.16 1.35
CA ILE A 133 5.41 -10.31 0.63
C ILE A 133 6.20 -11.56 1.01
N HIS A 134 5.54 -12.50 1.64
CA HIS A 134 6.10 -13.82 1.91
C HIS A 134 5.25 -14.88 1.23
N VAL A 135 5.88 -15.68 0.41
CA VAL A 135 5.23 -16.71 -0.41
C VAL A 135 5.93 -18.04 -0.22
N LYS A 136 5.16 -19.08 -0.02
CA LYS A 136 5.56 -20.46 -0.13
C LYS A 136 4.68 -21.12 -1.19
N GLY A 137 5.24 -21.48 -2.33
CA GLY A 137 4.54 -22.12 -3.44
C GLY A 137 5.04 -23.53 -3.70
N ASP A 138 4.34 -24.23 -4.60
CA ASP A 138 4.61 -25.58 -5.07
C ASP A 138 5.59 -25.60 -6.26
N LEU A 139 6.75 -24.96 -6.10
CA LEU A 139 7.77 -24.82 -7.15
C LEU A 139 8.32 -26.16 -7.69
N ASP A 140 8.01 -27.26 -7.01
CA ASP A 140 8.27 -28.62 -7.53
C ASP A 140 7.39 -28.95 -8.76
N VAL A 141 6.28 -28.22 -8.94
CA VAL A 141 5.41 -28.31 -10.12
C VAL A 141 5.89 -27.32 -11.19
N ASP A 142 5.71 -26.04 -10.94
CA ASP A 142 6.24 -24.92 -11.73
C ASP A 142 6.09 -23.59 -10.98
N GLU A 143 6.40 -22.46 -11.64
CA GLU A 143 6.35 -21.12 -11.09
C GLU A 143 4.94 -20.49 -11.20
N HIS A 144 4.00 -21.09 -11.91
CA HIS A 144 2.71 -20.50 -12.30
C HIS A 144 1.89 -20.07 -11.09
N HIS A 145 1.60 -21.04 -10.20
CA HIS A 145 0.76 -20.77 -9.02
C HIS A 145 1.39 -19.73 -8.10
N THR A 146 2.71 -19.77 -7.89
CA THR A 146 3.46 -18.81 -7.11
C THR A 146 3.30 -17.39 -7.64
N ILE A 147 3.46 -17.20 -8.96
CA ILE A 147 3.41 -15.86 -9.57
C ILE A 147 1.98 -15.33 -9.63
N GLU A 148 1.03 -16.15 -10.08
CA GLU A 148 -0.37 -15.73 -10.24
C GLU A 148 -1.05 -15.44 -8.91
N ASP A 149 -0.95 -16.33 -7.93
CA ASP A 149 -1.55 -16.16 -6.62
C ASP A 149 -0.92 -14.99 -5.85
N THR A 150 0.38 -14.73 -6.03
CA THR A 150 1.02 -13.52 -5.48
C THR A 150 0.42 -12.25 -6.09
N ALA A 151 0.18 -12.23 -7.40
CA ALA A 151 -0.46 -11.09 -8.06
C ALA A 151 -1.89 -10.86 -7.57
N ILE A 152 -2.66 -11.93 -7.35
CA ILE A 152 -4.01 -11.87 -6.77
C ILE A 152 -3.96 -11.28 -5.36
N ALA A 153 -3.11 -11.81 -4.48
CA ALA A 153 -3.00 -11.36 -3.10
C ALA A 153 -2.54 -9.89 -3.00
N LEU A 154 -1.57 -9.49 -3.84
CA LEU A 154 -1.10 -8.11 -3.93
C LEU A 154 -2.19 -7.17 -4.44
N GLY A 155 -2.94 -7.57 -5.46
CA GLY A 155 -4.06 -6.80 -5.99
C GLY A 155 -5.19 -6.60 -4.97
N GLU A 156 -5.57 -7.66 -4.24
CA GLU A 156 -6.55 -7.58 -3.16
C GLU A 156 -6.07 -6.66 -2.03
N CYS A 157 -4.79 -6.76 -1.66
CA CYS A 157 -4.18 -5.93 -0.63
C CYS A 157 -4.20 -4.45 -1.05
N LEU A 158 -3.83 -4.15 -2.29
CA LEU A 158 -3.89 -2.80 -2.86
C LEU A 158 -5.32 -2.25 -2.88
N TYR A 159 -6.29 -3.06 -3.31
CA TYR A 159 -7.70 -2.68 -3.33
C TYR A 159 -8.23 -2.34 -1.93
N LYS A 160 -7.90 -3.17 -0.93
CA LYS A 160 -8.28 -2.93 0.47
C LYS A 160 -7.65 -1.65 1.03
N ALA A 161 -6.36 -1.42 0.77
CA ALA A 161 -5.64 -0.24 1.24
C ALA A 161 -6.14 1.07 0.60
N LEU A 162 -6.61 1.03 -0.64
CA LEU A 162 -7.22 2.18 -1.32
C LEU A 162 -8.57 2.59 -0.70
N GLY A 163 -9.26 1.68 -0.02
CA GLY A 163 -10.52 1.95 0.65
C GLY A 163 -11.59 2.53 -0.29
N ASP A 164 -12.21 3.62 0.11
CA ASP A 164 -13.25 4.31 -0.66
C ASP A 164 -12.71 5.21 -1.78
N LYS A 165 -11.39 5.28 -1.92
CA LYS A 165 -10.67 6.03 -2.97
C LYS A 165 -10.93 7.55 -2.97
N ARG A 166 -11.36 8.12 -1.83
CA ARG A 166 -11.54 9.56 -1.71
C ARG A 166 -10.21 10.30 -1.75
N GLY A 167 -10.20 11.43 -2.45
CA GLY A 167 -9.05 12.32 -2.54
C GLY A 167 -7.87 11.80 -3.35
N ILE A 168 -7.91 10.58 -3.94
CA ILE A 168 -6.81 10.09 -4.77
C ILE A 168 -6.83 10.73 -6.16
N GLU A 169 -5.66 10.80 -6.82
CA GLU A 169 -5.55 11.25 -8.21
C GLU A 169 -6.14 10.24 -9.20
N ARG A 170 -6.32 8.99 -8.81
CA ARG A 170 -6.92 7.89 -9.56
C ARG A 170 -6.12 7.42 -10.77
N TYR A 171 -5.45 8.30 -11.51
CA TYR A 171 -4.74 8.01 -12.75
C TYR A 171 -3.23 8.14 -12.62
N GLY A 172 -2.48 7.37 -13.41
CA GLY A 172 -1.02 7.46 -13.46
C GLY A 172 -0.42 6.83 -14.71
N TYR A 173 0.83 7.20 -15.05
CA TYR A 173 1.54 6.77 -16.27
C TYR A 173 3.08 6.95 -16.17
N CYS A 174 3.83 6.43 -16.92
CA CYS A 174 4.91 6.01 -17.81
C CYS A 174 6.40 6.43 -17.57
N LEU A 175 7.40 5.60 -18.03
CA LEU A 175 8.83 5.99 -18.08
C LEU A 175 9.68 5.15 -19.08
N PRO A 176 10.93 5.62 -19.47
CA PRO A 176 11.94 4.85 -20.18
C PRO A 176 12.80 4.00 -19.24
N MET A 177 13.41 2.95 -19.78
CA MET A 177 14.44 2.13 -19.15
C MET A 177 15.52 1.79 -20.18
N ASP A 178 16.65 2.53 -20.18
CA ASP A 178 17.76 2.45 -21.11
C ASP A 178 17.29 2.42 -22.59
N ASP A 179 17.44 1.27 -23.28
CA ASP A 179 17.00 1.05 -24.66
C ASP A 179 15.48 0.84 -24.79
N CYS A 180 14.76 0.71 -23.68
CA CYS A 180 13.35 0.37 -23.68
C CYS A 180 12.47 1.58 -23.31
N LEU A 181 11.35 1.69 -24.01
CA LEU A 181 10.27 2.60 -23.64
C LEU A 181 9.10 1.77 -23.11
N CYS A 182 8.77 1.98 -21.83
CA CYS A 182 7.67 1.28 -21.17
C CYS A 182 6.58 2.27 -20.81
N GLN A 183 5.38 2.02 -21.28
CA GLN A 183 4.20 2.84 -21.02
C GLN A 183 3.21 2.00 -20.21
N VAL A 184 2.94 2.45 -18.99
CA VAL A 184 1.88 1.88 -18.14
C VAL A 184 0.94 3.00 -17.78
N CYS A 185 -0.32 2.87 -18.20
CA CYS A 185 -1.40 3.75 -17.78
C CYS A 185 -2.35 2.95 -16.89
N LEU A 186 -2.73 3.50 -15.75
CA LEU A 186 -3.67 2.86 -14.86
C LEU A 186 -4.83 3.78 -14.47
N ASP A 187 -5.97 3.16 -14.15
CA ASP A 187 -7.16 3.80 -13.60
C ASP A 187 -7.76 2.91 -12.50
N PHE A 188 -7.82 3.42 -11.27
CA PHE A 188 -8.50 2.76 -10.15
C PHE A 188 -10.03 2.91 -10.23
N GLY A 189 -10.59 2.80 -11.41
CA GLY A 189 -12.01 2.99 -11.72
C GLY A 189 -12.96 1.89 -11.27
N GLY A 190 -12.48 0.86 -10.55
CA GLY A 190 -13.31 -0.22 -10.02
C GLY A 190 -13.74 -1.28 -11.04
N ARG A 191 -13.35 -1.16 -12.30
CA ARG A 191 -13.65 -2.10 -13.38
C ARG A 191 -12.34 -2.62 -13.97
N PRO A 192 -11.96 -3.88 -13.72
CA PRO A 192 -10.71 -4.43 -14.19
C PRO A 192 -10.69 -4.57 -15.71
N TRP A 193 -9.58 -4.22 -16.33
CA TRP A 193 -9.32 -4.46 -17.74
C TRP A 193 -7.83 -4.35 -18.00
N LEU A 194 -7.24 -5.35 -18.65
CA LEU A 194 -5.85 -5.30 -19.10
C LEU A 194 -5.79 -5.18 -20.61
N VAL A 195 -5.02 -4.20 -21.10
CA VAL A 195 -4.48 -4.14 -22.46
C VAL A 195 -2.99 -4.41 -22.39
N TRP A 196 -2.54 -5.45 -23.03
CA TRP A 196 -1.14 -5.87 -23.04
C TRP A 196 -0.57 -5.79 -24.46
N ASN A 197 0.43 -4.95 -24.63
CA ASN A 197 1.15 -4.78 -25.89
C ASN A 197 2.66 -4.78 -25.61
N ALA A 198 3.17 -5.93 -25.21
CA ALA A 198 4.59 -6.17 -24.98
C ALA A 198 4.93 -7.61 -25.41
N GLU A 199 5.87 -7.74 -26.31
CA GLU A 199 6.31 -9.04 -26.84
C GLU A 199 7.65 -9.43 -26.22
N PHE A 200 7.77 -10.71 -25.86
CA PHE A 200 8.97 -11.35 -25.37
C PHE A 200 9.26 -12.59 -26.22
N LYS A 201 10.52 -12.75 -26.62
CA LYS A 201 10.98 -13.86 -27.46
C LYS A 201 11.72 -14.94 -26.68
N ARG A 202 12.30 -14.54 -25.53
CA ARG A 202 12.98 -15.47 -24.63
C ARG A 202 11.93 -16.27 -23.87
N GLU A 203 12.22 -17.53 -23.61
CA GLU A 203 11.36 -18.40 -22.81
C GLU A 203 11.31 -17.96 -21.34
N LYS A 204 12.48 -17.59 -20.79
CA LYS A 204 12.61 -17.12 -19.40
C LYS A 204 13.55 -15.92 -19.30
N ILE A 205 13.31 -15.10 -18.30
CA ILE A 205 14.23 -14.06 -17.82
C ILE A 205 14.48 -14.31 -16.33
N GLY A 206 15.74 -14.60 -15.98
CA GLY A 206 16.03 -15.18 -14.66
C GLY A 206 15.31 -16.52 -14.51
N ASP A 207 14.62 -16.69 -13.40
CA ASP A 207 13.79 -17.85 -13.05
C ASP A 207 12.30 -17.67 -13.46
N MET A 208 11.93 -16.57 -14.09
CA MET A 208 10.56 -16.25 -14.43
C MET A 208 10.26 -16.51 -15.91
N PRO A 209 9.29 -17.40 -16.25
CA PRO A 209 8.83 -17.58 -17.62
C PRO A 209 8.19 -16.30 -18.15
N THR A 210 8.47 -15.95 -19.42
CA THR A 210 7.99 -14.69 -20.00
C THR A 210 6.48 -14.65 -20.22
N GLU A 211 5.84 -15.79 -20.42
CA GLU A 211 4.38 -15.90 -20.46
C GLU A 211 3.72 -15.48 -19.16
N MET A 212 4.38 -15.69 -18.01
CA MET A 212 3.88 -15.30 -16.69
C MET A 212 3.81 -13.80 -16.48
N PHE A 213 4.47 -12.99 -17.30
CA PHE A 213 4.34 -11.52 -17.20
C PHE A 213 2.90 -11.07 -17.46
N LEU A 214 2.29 -11.56 -18.55
CA LEU A 214 0.88 -11.26 -18.84
C LEU A 214 -0.03 -11.77 -17.72
N HIS A 215 0.16 -12.98 -17.23
CA HIS A 215 -0.64 -13.56 -16.15
C HIS A 215 -0.55 -12.74 -14.87
N PHE A 216 0.68 -12.33 -14.48
CA PHE A 216 0.88 -11.45 -13.31
C PHE A 216 0.07 -10.16 -13.42
N PHE A 217 0.22 -9.40 -14.52
CA PHE A 217 -0.48 -8.12 -14.68
C PHE A 217 -1.99 -8.28 -14.85
N LYS A 218 -2.44 -9.40 -15.42
CA LYS A 218 -3.88 -9.72 -15.53
C LYS A 218 -4.49 -9.96 -14.15
N SER A 219 -3.88 -10.83 -13.36
CA SER A 219 -4.36 -11.18 -12.02
C SER A 219 -4.30 -9.98 -11.07
N LEU A 220 -3.23 -9.18 -11.16
CA LEU A 220 -3.10 -7.91 -10.42
C LEU A 220 -4.21 -6.91 -10.81
N SER A 221 -4.46 -6.72 -12.11
CA SER A 221 -5.52 -5.83 -12.61
C SER A 221 -6.90 -6.25 -12.10
N ASP A 222 -7.21 -7.54 -12.18
CA ASP A 222 -8.50 -8.09 -11.77
C ASP A 222 -8.73 -7.94 -10.26
N SER A 223 -7.72 -8.26 -9.46
CA SER A 223 -7.82 -8.26 -8.00
C SER A 223 -7.82 -6.85 -7.41
N ALA A 224 -7.01 -5.95 -7.97
CA ALA A 224 -6.98 -4.54 -7.58
C ALA A 224 -8.17 -3.72 -8.14
N LYS A 225 -9.04 -4.32 -8.97
CA LYS A 225 -10.16 -3.64 -9.64
C LYS A 225 -9.71 -2.41 -10.42
N MET A 226 -8.60 -2.52 -11.15
CA MET A 226 -8.03 -1.41 -11.92
C MET A 226 -7.94 -1.72 -13.41
N ASN A 227 -7.98 -0.67 -14.22
CA ASN A 227 -7.60 -0.76 -15.63
C ASN A 227 -6.08 -0.62 -15.73
N LEU A 228 -5.47 -1.47 -16.54
CA LEU A 228 -4.08 -1.35 -16.96
C LEU A 228 -3.98 -1.34 -18.48
N ASN A 229 -3.22 -0.39 -19.02
CA ASN A 229 -2.83 -0.38 -20.41
C ASN A 229 -1.31 -0.33 -20.47
N ILE A 230 -0.70 -1.42 -20.93
CA ILE A 230 0.74 -1.65 -20.92
C ILE A 230 1.22 -1.77 -22.37
N LYS A 231 2.21 -0.95 -22.73
CA LYS A 231 2.96 -1.05 -23.96
C LYS A 231 4.44 -0.98 -23.65
N ALA A 232 5.25 -1.87 -24.26
CA ALA A 232 6.70 -1.81 -24.10
C ALA A 232 7.40 -2.15 -25.41
N GLU A 233 8.39 -1.33 -25.74
CA GLU A 233 9.25 -1.44 -26.92
C GLU A 233 10.72 -1.41 -26.47
N GLY A 234 11.60 -2.14 -27.15
CA GLY A 234 13.03 -2.23 -26.85
C GLY A 234 13.58 -3.60 -27.21
N GLU A 235 14.90 -3.73 -27.22
CA GLU A 235 15.60 -4.95 -27.62
C GLU A 235 15.93 -5.86 -26.43
N ASN A 236 16.40 -5.26 -25.32
CA ASN A 236 16.76 -6.00 -24.11
C ASN A 236 15.50 -6.37 -23.32
N GLU A 237 15.15 -7.63 -23.31
CA GLU A 237 13.91 -8.11 -22.68
C GLU A 237 13.92 -8.03 -21.15
N HIS A 238 15.12 -8.11 -20.53
CA HIS A 238 15.27 -7.83 -19.09
C HIS A 238 14.93 -6.36 -18.79
N HIS A 239 15.52 -5.40 -19.52
CA HIS A 239 15.20 -3.98 -19.37
C HIS A 239 13.72 -3.70 -19.65
N LYS A 240 13.14 -4.40 -20.65
CA LYS A 240 11.73 -4.25 -21.00
C LYS A 240 10.80 -4.62 -19.83
N ILE A 241 10.97 -5.81 -19.24
CA ILE A 241 10.10 -6.22 -18.13
C ILE A 241 10.36 -5.40 -16.84
N GLU A 242 11.62 -5.14 -16.51
CA GLU A 242 11.97 -4.28 -15.37
C GLU A 242 11.41 -2.88 -15.56
N GLY A 243 11.49 -2.34 -16.78
CA GLY A 243 10.88 -1.05 -17.14
C GLY A 243 9.36 -1.04 -16.97
N ILE A 244 8.66 -2.13 -17.30
CA ILE A 244 7.21 -2.26 -17.07
C ILE A 244 6.89 -2.23 -15.57
N PHE A 245 7.62 -2.97 -14.72
CA PHE A 245 7.41 -2.95 -13.26
C PHE A 245 7.69 -1.57 -12.66
N LYS A 246 8.76 -0.89 -13.08
CA LYS A 246 9.06 0.48 -12.66
C LYS A 246 8.00 1.48 -13.13
N ALA A 247 7.52 1.34 -14.37
CA ALA A 247 6.45 2.19 -14.91
C ALA A 247 5.14 1.98 -14.15
N LEU A 248 4.76 0.73 -13.84
CA LEU A 248 3.62 0.42 -12.97
C LEU A 248 3.77 1.09 -11.60
N ALA A 249 4.92 0.92 -10.96
CA ALA A 249 5.18 1.51 -9.64
C ALA A 249 5.03 3.03 -9.66
N ARG A 250 5.57 3.70 -10.68
CA ARG A 250 5.42 5.16 -10.84
C ARG A 250 3.99 5.58 -11.13
N ALA A 251 3.26 4.80 -11.92
CA ALA A 251 1.84 5.02 -12.19
C ALA A 251 1.01 4.86 -10.91
N ILE A 252 1.29 3.84 -10.09
CA ILE A 252 0.66 3.66 -8.77
C ILE A 252 0.95 4.88 -7.89
N LYS A 253 2.23 5.31 -7.77
CA LYS A 253 2.62 6.47 -6.97
C LYS A 253 1.83 7.72 -7.31
N MET A 254 1.62 7.98 -8.59
CA MET A 254 0.83 9.11 -9.05
C MET A 254 -0.64 8.95 -8.69
N ALA A 255 -1.20 7.79 -8.97
CA ALA A 255 -2.62 7.50 -8.81
C ALA A 255 -3.08 7.47 -7.35
N ILE A 256 -2.22 7.02 -6.42
CA ILE A 256 -2.53 6.96 -4.97
C ILE A 256 -2.30 8.28 -4.25
N LYS A 257 -1.67 9.27 -4.88
CA LYS A 257 -1.46 10.58 -4.27
C LYS A 257 -2.81 11.16 -3.86
N ARG A 258 -2.90 11.61 -2.61
CA ARG A 258 -4.12 12.20 -2.04
C ARG A 258 -4.03 13.72 -1.95
N ASP A 259 -5.19 14.37 -2.20
CA ASP A 259 -5.43 15.76 -1.88
C ASP A 259 -6.49 15.83 -0.77
N ILE A 260 -6.06 16.15 0.45
CA ILE A 260 -6.94 16.23 1.62
C ILE A 260 -7.92 17.43 1.53
N TYR A 261 -7.62 18.43 0.72
CA TYR A 261 -8.47 19.61 0.52
C TYR A 261 -9.55 19.37 -0.55
N LYS A 262 -9.42 18.28 -1.33
CA LYS A 262 -10.41 17.80 -2.31
C LYS A 262 -10.80 16.36 -2.02
N TYR A 263 -11.27 16.12 -0.81
CA TYR A 263 -11.59 14.77 -0.31
C TYR A 263 -12.93 14.25 -0.87
N GLU A 264 -13.00 14.23 -2.20
CA GLU A 264 -14.14 13.73 -2.97
C GLU A 264 -13.77 12.43 -3.69
N VAL A 265 -14.79 11.63 -4.03
CA VAL A 265 -14.58 10.49 -4.93
C VAL A 265 -14.26 11.05 -6.31
N PRO A 266 -13.10 10.72 -6.93
CA PRO A 266 -12.69 11.26 -8.22
C PRO A 266 -13.51 10.65 -9.39
N SER A 267 -14.81 10.88 -9.38
CA SER A 267 -15.77 10.33 -10.33
C SER A 267 -16.96 11.25 -10.50
N SER A 268 -17.27 11.63 -11.75
CA SER A 268 -18.49 12.37 -12.09
C SER A 268 -19.78 11.61 -11.72
N LYS A 269 -19.70 10.30 -11.47
CA LYS A 269 -20.82 9.45 -11.04
C LYS A 269 -20.94 9.34 -9.53
N GLY A 270 -20.03 9.95 -8.74
CA GLY A 270 -20.00 9.90 -7.28
C GLY A 270 -19.65 8.54 -6.67
N ARG A 271 -19.20 7.57 -7.50
CA ARG A 271 -18.75 6.22 -7.08
C ARG A 271 -17.68 5.67 -8.03
N LEU A 272 -16.84 4.77 -7.52
CA LEU A 272 -15.83 3.98 -8.24
C LEU A 272 -16.00 2.50 -7.92
#